data_ce12ce2cde17d889c40c3d9d7b05f347
#
_entry.id   ce12ce2cde17d889c40c3d9d7b05f347
#
_cell.length_a   1.000
_cell.length_b   1.000
_cell.length_c   1.000
_cell.angle_alpha   90.00
_cell.angle_beta   90.00
_cell.angle_gamma   90.00
#
_symmetry.space_group_name_H-M   'P 1'
#
loop_
_entity.id
_entity.type
_entity.pdbx_description
1 polymer ?
#
loop_
_entity_poly.entity_id
_entity_poly.type
_entity_poly.pdbx_seq_one_letter_code
_entity_poly.pdbx_strand_id
1 'polypeptide(L)'
;MRWVAVSLACLGAVRSAPAVVSGDIYGPGSTQIPLASVPLKGSGDADAPALGARFASILAKDLELSGYFKALDPRSFPERPDTMGLTADTTDFTAWNATGAQDVVKGAITVNGGRVQLEARMFDVPSQVEVSAVGRRFEGSAADVPRMAHRMADTILEYLTGERGPFDSQILFTSRRGGPLKDVYVFDFDGDPPRRLTNERAIVVAPRWHPSGDEFLFVSYRRHLPQLYRQALGSRTARSVVSGRVAILNGAWSPDGSKLLVARDVGGNTDIYLLDSAGKPLRRLTDHWGIDVSPTWAPDGRHFAFCSSRSGSPQIYVMDIDGGGLRRVSFHGSYNTSPAWAPKGDRIAYTTRQNGFQIVVAGADGTGGRLVTRDGVNEDPSWAPDGRYLVFSARRGGRRVLVMTDREGRMQRELTTGQGDDTSPAWSPRRDY
;
A
#
# COMPACT_ATOMS: atom_id res chain seq x y z
N MET A 1 26.84 18.90 67.15
CA MET A 1 26.72 17.92 66.06
C MET A 1 26.23 18.62 64.80
N ARG A 2 27.14 18.81 63.84
CA ARG A 2 26.83 19.51 62.56
C ARG A 2 26.46 18.47 61.55
N TRP A 3 25.30 18.60 60.91
CA TRP A 3 24.91 17.83 59.75
C TRP A 3 25.34 18.54 58.48
N VAL A 4 26.16 17.86 57.68
CA VAL A 4 26.58 18.31 56.35
C VAL A 4 25.57 17.77 55.36
N ALA A 5 24.88 18.67 54.64
CA ALA A 5 24.01 18.32 53.53
C ALA A 5 24.87 18.23 52.24
N VAL A 6 24.91 17.08 51.63
CA VAL A 6 25.50 16.84 50.30
C VAL A 6 24.40 17.04 49.26
N SER A 7 24.52 18.12 48.50
CA SER A 7 23.66 18.35 47.33
C SER A 7 24.18 17.56 46.15
N LEU A 8 23.41 16.57 45.70
CA LEU A 8 23.62 15.90 44.43
C LEU A 8 22.98 16.77 43.31
N ALA A 9 23.82 17.33 42.45
CA ALA A 9 23.37 18.01 41.27
C ALA A 9 23.09 16.94 40.16
N CYS A 10 21.81 16.67 39.91
CA CYS A 10 21.40 15.91 38.72
C CYS A 10 21.53 16.80 37.49
N LEU A 11 22.54 16.57 36.65
CA LEU A 11 22.56 17.07 35.29
C LEU A 11 21.49 16.34 34.46
N GLY A 12 20.33 16.96 34.35
CA GLY A 12 19.29 16.53 33.40
C GLY A 12 19.71 16.87 31.98
N ALA A 13 19.96 15.86 31.18
CA ALA A 13 20.07 16.03 29.73
C ALA A 13 18.74 16.58 29.20
N VAL A 14 18.73 17.82 28.76
CA VAL A 14 17.62 18.44 28.04
C VAL A 14 17.53 17.74 26.70
N ARG A 15 16.61 16.79 26.57
CA ARG A 15 16.16 16.32 25.25
C ARG A 15 15.42 17.49 24.60
N SER A 16 16.01 18.04 23.54
CA SER A 16 15.29 18.98 22.68
C SER A 16 14.05 18.28 22.14
N ALA A 17 12.88 18.73 22.57
CA ALA A 17 11.62 18.36 21.94
C ALA A 17 11.68 18.79 20.46
N PRO A 18 11.16 17.98 19.53
CA PRO A 18 11.05 18.41 18.15
C PRO A 18 10.24 19.71 18.12
N ALA A 19 10.69 20.67 17.30
CA ALA A 19 10.00 21.93 17.11
C ALA A 19 8.56 21.63 16.70
N VAL A 20 7.60 22.06 17.53
CA VAL A 20 6.18 22.01 17.20
C VAL A 20 6.00 23.00 16.06
N VAL A 21 5.78 22.51 14.84
CA VAL A 21 5.37 23.33 13.70
C VAL A 21 4.01 23.91 14.07
N SER A 22 4.01 25.19 14.40
CA SER A 22 2.80 25.91 14.78
C SER A 22 2.00 26.27 13.53
N GLY A 23 0.82 25.73 13.38
CA GLY A 23 -0.29 26.40 12.73
C GLY A 23 -0.92 25.78 11.50
N ASP A 24 -0.22 25.08 10.61
CA ASP A 24 -0.84 24.55 9.40
C ASP A 24 -1.10 23.04 9.49
N ILE A 25 -2.35 22.64 9.24
CA ILE A 25 -2.71 21.22 9.12
C ILE A 25 -2.38 20.77 7.71
N TYR A 26 -1.27 20.04 7.55
CA TYR A 26 -0.91 19.41 6.28
C TYR A 26 -1.56 18.03 6.14
N GLY A 27 -1.99 17.71 4.92
CA GLY A 27 -2.51 16.38 4.64
C GLY A 27 -3.49 16.31 3.45
N PRO A 28 -3.95 15.11 3.11
CA PRO A 28 -4.94 14.93 2.04
C PRO A 28 -6.18 15.79 2.27
N GLY A 29 -6.49 16.65 1.28
CA GLY A 29 -7.63 17.59 1.36
C GLY A 29 -7.39 18.87 2.14
N SER A 30 -6.15 19.17 2.55
CA SER A 30 -5.72 20.41 3.20
C SER A 30 -4.56 21.07 2.43
N THR A 31 -3.85 22.01 3.05
CA THR A 31 -2.65 22.64 2.48
C THR A 31 -1.57 21.59 2.23
N GLN A 32 -0.98 21.60 1.02
CA GLN A 32 0.12 20.72 0.63
C GLN A 32 1.46 21.45 0.76
N ILE A 33 2.50 20.72 1.14
CA ILE A 33 3.87 21.23 1.26
C ILE A 33 4.50 21.30 -0.14
N PRO A 34 4.87 22.49 -0.65
CA PRO A 34 5.60 22.60 -1.90
C PRO A 34 7.00 22.01 -1.77
N LEU A 35 7.30 20.96 -2.53
CA LEU A 35 8.57 20.23 -2.48
C LEU A 35 9.24 20.20 -3.84
N ALA A 36 10.54 20.49 -3.87
CA ALA A 36 11.39 20.28 -5.04
C ALA A 36 12.22 19.01 -4.87
N SER A 37 12.10 18.08 -5.81
CA SER A 37 12.98 16.90 -5.91
C SER A 37 13.93 17.11 -7.07
N VAL A 38 15.16 17.51 -6.76
CA VAL A 38 16.18 17.86 -7.77
C VAL A 38 16.83 16.56 -8.30
N PRO A 39 17.00 16.40 -9.62
CA PRO A 39 17.80 15.30 -10.16
C PRO A 39 19.16 15.22 -9.47
N LEU A 40 19.58 14.02 -9.04
CA LEU A 40 20.82 13.85 -8.29
C LEU A 40 22.04 14.14 -9.18
N LYS A 41 23.09 14.68 -8.59
CA LYS A 41 24.39 14.91 -9.23
C LYS A 41 25.02 13.55 -9.58
N GLY A 42 25.11 13.24 -10.88
CA GLY A 42 25.64 11.97 -11.37
C GLY A 42 27.17 11.99 -11.51
N SER A 43 27.83 10.88 -11.16
CA SER A 43 29.27 10.66 -11.38
C SER A 43 29.54 9.17 -11.67
N GLY A 44 30.67 8.89 -12.32
CA GLY A 44 31.09 7.55 -12.72
C GLY A 44 30.55 7.17 -14.10
N ASP A 45 29.83 6.07 -14.23
CA ASP A 45 29.32 5.55 -15.50
C ASP A 45 28.34 6.51 -16.18
N ALA A 46 28.22 6.43 -17.52
CA ALA A 46 27.46 7.38 -18.34
C ALA A 46 25.94 7.43 -18.04
N ASP A 47 25.38 6.41 -17.39
CA ASP A 47 23.98 6.33 -17.02
C ASP A 47 23.66 6.98 -15.66
N ALA A 48 24.67 7.39 -14.87
CA ALA A 48 24.48 7.99 -13.56
C ALA A 48 23.54 9.22 -13.57
N PRO A 49 23.63 10.19 -14.50
CA PRO A 49 22.72 11.32 -14.53
C PRO A 49 21.27 10.90 -14.82
N ALA A 50 21.05 9.91 -15.70
CA ALA A 50 19.72 9.40 -16.02
C ALA A 50 19.08 8.69 -14.80
N LEU A 51 19.86 7.91 -14.04
CA LEU A 51 19.43 7.28 -12.81
C LEU A 51 19.12 8.30 -11.72
N GLY A 52 19.93 9.37 -11.60
CA GLY A 52 19.67 10.48 -10.69
C GLY A 52 18.36 11.23 -11.00
N ALA A 53 18.07 11.44 -12.28
CA ALA A 53 16.80 12.02 -12.73
C ALA A 53 15.60 11.08 -12.46
N ARG A 54 15.78 9.77 -12.69
CA ARG A 54 14.76 8.76 -12.40
C ARG A 54 14.42 8.72 -10.91
N PHE A 55 15.41 8.72 -10.03
CA PHE A 55 15.21 8.80 -8.58
C PHE A 55 14.35 10.00 -8.20
N ALA A 56 14.73 11.20 -8.66
CA ALA A 56 14.03 12.43 -8.33
C ALA A 56 12.57 12.44 -8.84
N SER A 57 12.34 11.91 -10.03
CA SER A 57 10.99 11.81 -10.62
C SER A 57 10.08 10.87 -9.83
N ILE A 58 10.57 9.70 -9.40
CA ILE A 58 9.82 8.74 -8.60
C ILE A 58 9.52 9.34 -7.23
N LEU A 59 10.53 9.92 -6.57
CA LEU A 59 10.37 10.56 -5.26
C LEU A 59 9.29 11.66 -5.29
N ALA A 60 9.35 12.55 -6.29
CA ALA A 60 8.37 13.61 -6.45
C ALA A 60 6.94 13.04 -6.63
N LYS A 61 6.80 12.02 -7.47
CA LYS A 61 5.51 11.36 -7.75
C LYS A 61 4.94 10.68 -6.51
N ASP A 62 5.75 9.93 -5.76
CA ASP A 62 5.33 9.27 -4.52
C ASP A 62 4.79 10.27 -3.51
N LEU A 63 5.57 11.33 -3.25
CA LEU A 63 5.20 12.35 -2.29
C LEU A 63 3.93 13.11 -2.72
N GLU A 64 3.77 13.39 -4.01
CA GLU A 64 2.55 14.00 -4.54
C GLU A 64 1.34 13.07 -4.42
N LEU A 65 1.51 11.77 -4.71
CA LEU A 65 0.46 10.75 -4.55
C LEU A 65 -0.01 10.63 -3.10
N SER A 66 0.87 10.88 -2.13
CA SER A 66 0.49 10.88 -0.71
C SER A 66 -0.58 11.91 -0.35
N GLY A 67 -0.68 12.99 -1.13
CA GLY A 67 -1.57 14.11 -0.86
C GLY A 67 -1.04 15.11 0.18
N TYR A 68 0.12 14.89 0.78
CA TYR A 68 0.77 15.80 1.72
C TYR A 68 1.63 16.83 1.01
N PHE A 69 2.18 16.50 -0.16
CA PHE A 69 3.12 17.34 -0.89
C PHE A 69 2.56 17.76 -2.25
N LYS A 70 3.04 18.91 -2.72
CA LYS A 70 2.87 19.40 -4.09
C LYS A 70 4.25 19.46 -4.73
N ALA A 71 4.50 18.60 -5.72
CA ALA A 71 5.74 18.62 -6.47
C ALA A 71 5.85 19.92 -7.29
N LEU A 72 7.00 20.58 -7.20
CA LEU A 72 7.30 21.77 -8.00
C LEU A 72 7.82 21.34 -9.39
N ASP A 73 7.52 22.16 -10.40
CA ASP A 73 7.98 21.93 -11.78
C ASP A 73 9.50 22.03 -11.85
N PRO A 74 10.21 20.97 -12.30
CA PRO A 74 11.66 21.01 -12.43
C PRO A 74 12.24 22.17 -13.28
N ARG A 75 11.43 22.72 -14.19
CA ARG A 75 11.81 23.91 -14.98
C ARG A 75 11.95 25.17 -14.16
N SER A 76 11.38 25.22 -12.98
CA SER A 76 11.47 26.37 -12.05
C SER A 76 12.69 26.30 -11.11
N PHE A 77 13.47 25.21 -11.15
CA PHE A 77 14.57 25.00 -10.21
C PHE A 77 15.73 25.95 -10.51
N PRO A 78 16.23 26.67 -9.49
CA PRO A 78 17.34 27.60 -9.64
C PRO A 78 18.70 26.90 -9.75
N GLU A 79 18.82 25.70 -9.18
CA GLU A 79 20.03 24.88 -9.21
C GLU A 79 19.94 23.76 -10.22
N ARG A 80 21.07 23.45 -10.87
CA ARG A 80 21.21 22.31 -11.79
C ARG A 80 22.00 21.19 -11.15
N PRO A 81 21.79 19.89 -11.52
CA PRO A 81 22.48 18.76 -10.93
C PRO A 81 24.01 18.83 -10.98
N ASP A 82 24.58 19.39 -12.04
CA ASP A 82 26.01 19.51 -12.27
C ASP A 82 26.68 20.58 -11.41
N THR A 83 25.96 21.64 -11.05
CA THR A 83 26.49 22.82 -10.34
C THR A 83 25.96 22.98 -8.91
N MET A 84 24.89 22.23 -8.52
CA MET A 84 24.30 22.37 -7.20
C MET A 84 25.24 22.00 -6.06
N GLY A 85 25.15 22.76 -4.97
CA GLY A 85 25.78 22.42 -3.70
C GLY A 85 24.99 21.33 -2.95
N LEU A 86 25.69 20.53 -2.13
CA LEU A 86 25.11 19.41 -1.39
C LEU A 86 25.06 19.64 0.13
N THR A 87 25.43 20.82 0.60
CA THR A 87 25.39 21.24 2.02
C THR A 87 24.55 22.48 2.21
N ALA A 88 24.14 22.77 3.44
CA ALA A 88 23.40 23.99 3.73
C ALA A 88 24.16 25.26 3.29
N ASP A 89 25.47 25.33 3.58
CA ASP A 89 26.30 26.50 3.24
C ASP A 89 26.44 26.72 1.73
N THR A 90 26.22 25.69 0.92
CA THR A 90 26.32 25.74 -0.55
C THR A 90 24.98 25.76 -1.26
N THR A 91 23.88 25.82 -0.51
CA THR A 91 22.50 25.89 -1.03
C THR A 91 22.05 27.34 -1.14
N ASP A 92 21.58 27.74 -2.33
CA ASP A 92 20.99 29.09 -2.50
C ASP A 92 19.53 29.10 -2.02
N PHE A 93 19.34 29.19 -0.70
CA PHE A 93 18.02 29.24 -0.08
C PHE A 93 17.18 30.44 -0.54
N THR A 94 17.83 31.57 -0.90
CA THR A 94 17.12 32.75 -1.41
C THR A 94 16.46 32.44 -2.76
N ALA A 95 17.20 31.83 -3.66
CA ALA A 95 16.66 31.43 -4.95
C ALA A 95 15.58 30.32 -4.81
N TRP A 96 15.74 29.35 -3.90
CA TRP A 96 14.73 28.35 -3.63
C TRP A 96 13.46 28.94 -3.02
N ASN A 97 13.57 29.85 -2.08
CA ASN A 97 12.42 30.56 -1.49
C ASN A 97 11.62 31.33 -2.56
N ALA A 98 12.29 31.92 -3.55
CA ALA A 98 11.65 32.62 -4.66
C ALA A 98 10.78 31.68 -5.53
N THR A 99 11.04 30.37 -5.56
CA THR A 99 10.20 29.38 -6.25
C THR A 99 8.96 28.96 -5.45
N GLY A 100 8.89 29.35 -4.17
CA GLY A 100 7.87 28.95 -3.23
C GLY A 100 8.11 27.55 -2.63
N ALA A 101 9.31 26.98 -2.78
CA ALA A 101 9.66 25.71 -2.15
C ALA A 101 9.69 25.86 -0.62
N GLN A 102 9.04 24.92 0.08
CA GLN A 102 9.23 24.72 1.53
C GLN A 102 10.34 23.71 1.79
N ASP A 103 10.37 22.63 1.01
CA ASP A 103 11.38 21.59 1.11
C ASP A 103 12.08 21.35 -0.22
N VAL A 104 13.39 21.08 -0.16
CA VAL A 104 14.19 20.70 -1.31
C VAL A 104 14.93 19.40 -1.01
N VAL A 105 14.76 18.39 -1.85
CA VAL A 105 15.54 17.15 -1.81
C VAL A 105 16.57 17.18 -2.94
N LYS A 106 17.84 17.01 -2.58
CA LYS A 106 18.96 16.91 -3.52
C LYS A 106 20.04 15.97 -2.99
N GLY A 107 21.01 15.63 -3.82
CA GLY A 107 22.04 14.65 -3.46
C GLY A 107 22.92 14.27 -4.62
N ALA A 108 23.64 13.17 -4.46
CA ALA A 108 24.55 12.62 -5.46
C ALA A 108 24.32 11.13 -5.69
N ILE A 109 24.61 10.68 -6.89
CA ILE A 109 24.63 9.27 -7.30
C ILE A 109 25.94 8.98 -8.00
N THR A 110 26.61 7.91 -7.58
CA THR A 110 27.83 7.40 -8.22
C THR A 110 27.54 6.00 -8.74
N VAL A 111 27.88 5.75 -10.02
CA VAL A 111 27.73 4.45 -10.65
C VAL A 111 29.09 3.98 -11.12
N ASN A 112 29.49 2.79 -10.66
CA ASN A 112 30.77 2.20 -11.07
C ASN A 112 30.60 0.72 -11.36
N GLY A 113 30.71 0.30 -12.62
CA GLY A 113 30.60 -1.09 -13.03
C GLY A 113 29.20 -1.69 -12.66
N GLY A 114 28.16 -0.89 -12.76
CA GLY A 114 26.78 -1.29 -12.40
C GLY A 114 26.43 -1.23 -10.91
N ARG A 115 27.40 -0.94 -10.03
CA ARG A 115 27.13 -0.67 -8.60
C ARG A 115 26.77 0.80 -8.41
N VAL A 116 25.65 1.02 -7.74
CA VAL A 116 25.11 2.35 -7.41
C VAL A 116 25.38 2.66 -5.94
N GLN A 117 25.90 3.86 -5.68
CA GLN A 117 25.91 4.51 -4.37
C GLN A 117 25.16 5.83 -4.50
N LEU A 118 24.15 6.03 -3.66
CA LEU A 118 23.27 7.18 -3.71
C LEU A 118 23.18 7.81 -2.32
N GLU A 119 23.37 9.14 -2.26
CA GLU A 119 23.10 9.94 -1.07
C GLU A 119 22.05 10.99 -1.40
N ALA A 120 20.97 11.03 -0.60
CA ALA A 120 19.91 12.02 -0.72
C ALA A 120 19.74 12.76 0.61
N ARG A 121 19.55 14.08 0.54
CA ARG A 121 19.37 14.98 1.68
C ARG A 121 18.16 15.87 1.45
N MET A 122 17.51 16.27 2.52
CA MET A 122 16.39 17.22 2.52
C MET A 122 16.79 18.51 3.23
N PHE A 123 16.37 19.63 2.69
CA PHE A 123 16.62 20.97 3.22
C PHE A 123 15.29 21.68 3.43
N ASP A 124 15.08 22.20 4.62
CA ASP A 124 14.00 23.13 4.95
C ASP A 124 14.42 24.54 4.48
N VAL A 125 13.66 25.07 3.52
CA VAL A 125 14.00 26.35 2.88
C VAL A 125 13.75 27.55 3.78
N PRO A 126 12.62 27.66 4.50
CA PRO A 126 12.38 28.74 5.44
C PRO A 126 13.42 28.84 6.55
N SER A 127 13.80 27.71 7.13
CA SER A 127 14.78 27.69 8.24
C SER A 127 16.24 27.65 7.76
N GLN A 128 16.49 27.44 6.46
CA GLN A 128 17.81 27.39 5.83
C GLN A 128 18.73 26.29 6.41
N VAL A 129 18.16 25.14 6.77
CA VAL A 129 18.89 24.03 7.41
C VAL A 129 18.71 22.71 6.67
N GLU A 130 19.71 21.83 6.81
CA GLU A 130 19.56 20.42 6.44
C GLU A 130 18.72 19.68 7.48
N VAL A 131 17.70 18.95 7.04
CA VAL A 131 16.90 18.04 7.86
C VAL A 131 17.63 16.72 8.00
N SER A 132 18.63 16.65 8.87
CA SER A 132 19.53 15.50 9.02
C SER A 132 18.81 14.18 9.35
N ALA A 133 17.65 14.24 10.01
CA ALA A 133 16.83 13.08 10.33
C ALA A 133 16.32 12.34 9.06
N VAL A 134 16.22 13.05 7.93
CA VAL A 134 15.72 12.53 6.65
C VAL A 134 16.85 12.03 5.75
N GLY A 135 18.06 12.57 5.85
CA GLY A 135 19.21 12.20 5.01
C GLY A 135 19.47 10.68 4.98
N ARG A 136 19.65 10.10 3.78
CA ARG A 136 19.86 8.65 3.59
C ARG A 136 20.95 8.38 2.57
N ARG A 137 21.66 7.27 2.82
CA ARG A 137 22.59 6.64 1.88
C ARG A 137 22.07 5.28 1.49
N PHE A 138 22.17 4.96 0.20
CA PHE A 138 21.72 3.71 -0.37
C PHE A 138 22.85 3.10 -1.22
N GLU A 139 22.91 1.76 -1.22
CA GLU A 139 23.78 0.99 -2.10
C GLU A 139 22.97 -0.11 -2.81
N GLY A 140 23.33 -0.41 -4.05
CA GLY A 140 22.65 -1.44 -4.84
C GLY A 140 23.08 -1.42 -6.30
N SER A 141 22.16 -1.74 -7.18
CA SER A 141 22.30 -1.71 -8.65
C SER A 141 21.37 -0.64 -9.27
N ALA A 142 21.52 -0.40 -10.57
CA ALA A 142 20.62 0.48 -11.33
C ALA A 142 19.14 0.06 -11.23
N ALA A 143 18.87 -1.25 -11.10
CA ALA A 143 17.50 -1.77 -10.93
C ALA A 143 16.89 -1.43 -9.58
N ASP A 144 17.71 -1.13 -8.56
CA ASP A 144 17.25 -0.81 -7.20
C ASP A 144 16.92 0.69 -7.01
N VAL A 145 17.30 1.56 -7.95
CA VAL A 145 17.10 3.01 -7.85
C VAL A 145 15.62 3.40 -7.61
N PRO A 146 14.62 2.80 -8.27
CA PRO A 146 13.21 3.07 -7.94
C PRO A 146 12.88 2.77 -6.48
N ARG A 147 13.32 1.63 -5.98
CA ARG A 147 13.10 1.24 -4.58
C ARG A 147 13.78 2.18 -3.59
N MET A 148 14.99 2.69 -3.94
CA MET A 148 15.67 3.70 -3.12
C MET A 148 14.85 4.99 -3.03
N ALA A 149 14.21 5.41 -4.13
CA ALA A 149 13.32 6.57 -4.14
C ALA A 149 12.07 6.35 -3.25
N HIS A 150 11.40 5.19 -3.36
CA HIS A 150 10.27 4.82 -2.51
C HIS A 150 10.64 4.84 -1.01
N ARG A 151 11.82 4.31 -0.66
CA ARG A 151 12.32 4.33 0.72
C ARG A 151 12.65 5.73 1.22
N MET A 152 13.14 6.60 0.35
CA MET A 152 13.35 8.02 0.69
C MET A 152 12.01 8.72 0.93
N ALA A 153 11.00 8.45 0.10
CA ALA A 153 9.64 8.97 0.28
C ALA A 153 9.03 8.49 1.59
N ASP A 154 9.20 7.20 1.95
CA ASP A 154 8.77 6.65 3.25
C ASP A 154 9.41 7.39 4.43
N THR A 155 10.71 7.67 4.33
CA THR A 155 11.45 8.43 5.36
C THR A 155 10.93 9.85 5.52
N ILE A 156 10.69 10.56 4.41
CA ILE A 156 10.16 11.92 4.42
C ILE A 156 8.76 11.94 5.05
N LEU A 157 7.90 11.01 4.65
CA LEU A 157 6.56 10.93 5.20
C LEU A 157 6.55 10.55 6.69
N GLU A 158 7.46 9.66 7.11
CA GLU A 158 7.64 9.29 8.52
C GLU A 158 8.09 10.50 9.37
N TYR A 159 9.04 11.28 8.88
CA TYR A 159 9.47 12.52 9.53
C TYR A 159 8.32 13.49 9.73
N LEU A 160 7.46 13.67 8.72
CA LEU A 160 6.32 14.60 8.79
C LEU A 160 5.20 14.08 9.70
N THR A 161 4.92 12.76 9.68
CA THR A 161 3.69 12.21 10.25
C THR A 161 3.90 11.30 11.46
N GLY A 162 5.16 10.98 11.80
CA GLY A 162 5.53 10.01 12.84
C GLY A 162 5.29 8.55 12.44
N GLU A 163 4.84 8.27 11.23
CA GLU A 163 4.58 6.91 10.76
C GLU A 163 5.12 6.71 9.35
N ARG A 164 5.83 5.61 9.15
CA ARG A 164 6.38 5.22 7.85
C ARG A 164 5.30 5.12 6.77
N GLY A 165 5.62 5.59 5.57
CA GLY A 165 4.73 5.56 4.41
C GLY A 165 4.53 4.18 3.80
N PRO A 166 3.72 4.09 2.72
CA PRO A 166 3.44 2.85 2.00
C PRO A 166 4.25 2.68 0.72
N PHE A 167 5.23 3.56 0.43
CA PHE A 167 5.80 3.69 -0.91
C PHE A 167 6.66 2.50 -1.32
N ASP A 168 7.46 1.89 -0.40
CA ASP A 168 8.18 0.65 -0.67
C ASP A 168 7.23 -0.57 -0.59
N SER A 169 6.22 -0.56 -1.45
CA SER A 169 5.22 -1.63 -1.58
C SER A 169 4.76 -1.80 -3.03
N GLN A 170 3.98 -2.84 -3.29
CA GLN A 170 3.49 -3.20 -4.61
C GLN A 170 1.99 -3.46 -4.60
N ILE A 171 1.36 -3.39 -5.76
CA ILE A 171 -0.05 -3.70 -5.92
C ILE A 171 -0.21 -4.80 -6.97
N LEU A 172 -0.77 -5.95 -6.54
CA LEU A 172 -1.30 -6.96 -7.46
C LEU A 172 -2.67 -6.56 -7.96
N PHE A 173 -3.00 -6.96 -9.16
CA PHE A 173 -4.34 -6.78 -9.72
C PHE A 173 -4.56 -7.73 -10.89
N THR A 174 -5.81 -7.90 -11.32
CA THR A 174 -6.12 -8.66 -12.53
C THR A 174 -6.43 -7.74 -13.69
N SER A 175 -5.92 -8.08 -14.88
CA SER A 175 -6.05 -7.25 -16.09
C SER A 175 -6.08 -8.07 -17.36
N ARG A 176 -6.74 -7.54 -18.42
CA ARG A 176 -6.77 -8.10 -19.78
C ARG A 176 -5.71 -7.53 -20.73
N ARG A 177 -4.72 -6.80 -20.24
CA ARG A 177 -3.67 -6.14 -21.06
C ARG A 177 -2.95 -7.07 -22.02
N GLY A 178 -2.85 -8.36 -21.66
CA GLY A 178 -2.16 -9.36 -22.46
C GLY A 178 -3.06 -10.24 -23.33
N GLY A 179 -4.38 -9.97 -23.40
CA GLY A 179 -5.31 -10.81 -24.19
C GLY A 179 -6.76 -10.75 -23.71
N PRO A 180 -7.63 -11.62 -24.20
CA PRO A 180 -9.05 -11.59 -23.88
C PRO A 180 -9.39 -12.03 -22.45
N LEU A 181 -8.49 -12.76 -21.81
CA LEU A 181 -8.64 -13.26 -20.44
C LEU A 181 -7.78 -12.45 -19.48
N LYS A 182 -8.21 -12.38 -18.22
CA LYS A 182 -7.45 -11.68 -17.17
C LYS A 182 -6.31 -12.53 -16.67
N ASP A 183 -5.18 -11.89 -16.41
CA ASP A 183 -4.03 -12.42 -15.69
C ASP A 183 -3.68 -11.53 -14.50
N VAL A 184 -2.86 -12.03 -13.60
CA VAL A 184 -2.31 -11.24 -12.49
C VAL A 184 -1.16 -10.40 -12.99
N TYR A 185 -1.20 -9.13 -12.66
CA TYR A 185 -0.17 -8.13 -12.87
C TYR A 185 0.29 -7.54 -11.54
N VAL A 186 1.47 -6.94 -11.55
CA VAL A 186 2.04 -6.20 -10.42
C VAL A 186 2.65 -4.90 -10.91
N PHE A 187 2.55 -3.85 -10.12
CA PHE A 187 3.31 -2.61 -10.27
C PHE A 187 3.75 -2.08 -8.90
N ASP A 188 4.79 -1.24 -8.87
CA ASP A 188 5.21 -0.53 -7.67
C ASP A 188 4.22 0.60 -7.35
N PHE A 189 4.24 1.12 -6.12
CA PHE A 189 3.29 2.10 -5.59
C PHE A 189 2.93 3.23 -6.57
N ASP A 190 3.91 3.74 -7.29
CA ASP A 190 3.78 4.87 -8.20
C ASP A 190 3.10 4.54 -9.55
N GLY A 191 2.69 3.27 -9.76
CA GLY A 191 2.02 2.84 -10.99
C GLY A 191 2.97 2.68 -12.18
N ASP A 192 4.24 2.38 -11.95
CA ASP A 192 5.24 2.05 -13.00
C ASP A 192 4.67 0.97 -13.95
N PRO A 193 5.15 0.83 -15.20
CA PRO A 193 4.53 -0.07 -16.15
C PRO A 193 4.24 -1.45 -15.57
N PRO A 194 2.98 -1.91 -15.55
CA PRO A 194 2.63 -3.15 -14.90
C PRO A 194 3.31 -4.35 -15.53
N ARG A 195 3.88 -5.21 -14.70
CA ARG A 195 4.52 -6.47 -15.09
C ARG A 195 3.53 -7.63 -14.94
N ARG A 196 3.36 -8.42 -16.02
CA ARG A 196 2.53 -9.63 -16.01
C ARG A 196 3.20 -10.74 -15.21
N LEU A 197 2.47 -11.38 -14.29
CA LEU A 197 2.95 -12.48 -13.45
C LEU A 197 2.43 -13.85 -13.90
N THR A 198 1.20 -13.93 -14.43
CA THR A 198 0.59 -15.20 -14.82
C THR A 198 0.31 -15.24 -16.32
N ASN A 199 0.15 -16.46 -16.86
CA ASN A 199 -0.31 -16.73 -18.22
C ASN A 199 -1.19 -18.00 -18.20
N GLU A 200 -2.33 -17.87 -17.51
CA GLU A 200 -3.17 -19.02 -17.17
C GLU A 200 -4.07 -19.52 -18.31
N ARG A 201 -4.28 -18.73 -19.35
CA ARG A 201 -5.25 -19.00 -20.44
C ARG A 201 -6.65 -19.36 -19.93
N ALA A 202 -7.03 -18.81 -18.78
CA ALA A 202 -8.30 -19.02 -18.11
C ALA A 202 -8.69 -17.76 -17.36
N ILE A 203 -9.90 -17.73 -16.79
CA ILE A 203 -10.32 -16.65 -15.88
C ILE A 203 -9.45 -16.71 -14.62
N VAL A 204 -8.85 -15.59 -14.26
CA VAL A 204 -8.06 -15.39 -13.04
C VAL A 204 -8.66 -14.25 -12.24
N VAL A 205 -8.84 -14.47 -10.92
CA VAL A 205 -9.46 -13.49 -10.01
C VAL A 205 -8.83 -13.56 -8.61
N ALA A 206 -9.14 -12.56 -7.80
CA ALA A 206 -8.87 -12.50 -6.36
C ALA A 206 -7.40 -12.76 -5.97
N PRO A 207 -6.40 -12.05 -6.56
CA PRO A 207 -5.03 -12.17 -6.11
C PRO A 207 -4.88 -11.69 -4.66
N ARG A 208 -4.01 -12.35 -3.88
CA ARG A 208 -3.70 -11.99 -2.48
C ARG A 208 -2.24 -12.25 -2.19
N TRP A 209 -1.57 -11.29 -1.57
CA TRP A 209 -0.19 -11.45 -1.15
C TRP A 209 -0.02 -12.43 0.01
N HIS A 210 1.08 -13.13 0.01
CA HIS A 210 1.64 -13.73 1.22
C HIS A 210 2.24 -12.63 2.10
N PRO A 211 2.23 -12.76 3.45
CA PRO A 211 2.77 -11.75 4.34
C PRO A 211 4.27 -11.44 4.14
N SER A 212 5.05 -12.37 3.58
CA SER A 212 6.46 -12.12 3.23
C SER A 212 6.65 -11.21 2.02
N GLY A 213 5.62 -11.01 1.17
CA GLY A 213 5.73 -10.29 -0.08
C GLY A 213 6.41 -11.06 -1.23
N ASP A 214 6.82 -12.32 -1.03
CA ASP A 214 7.57 -13.12 -2.02
C ASP A 214 6.67 -13.94 -2.94
N GLU A 215 5.47 -14.24 -2.49
CA GLU A 215 4.51 -15.05 -3.23
C GLU A 215 3.08 -14.51 -3.09
N PHE A 216 2.21 -15.00 -3.93
CA PHE A 216 0.80 -14.62 -3.93
C PHE A 216 -0.11 -15.80 -4.24
N LEU A 217 -1.36 -15.70 -3.79
CA LEU A 217 -2.47 -16.56 -4.16
C LEU A 217 -3.26 -15.93 -5.30
N PHE A 218 -3.93 -16.77 -6.05
CA PHE A 218 -4.99 -16.36 -6.98
C PHE A 218 -5.93 -17.53 -7.26
N VAL A 219 -7.15 -17.23 -7.69
CA VAL A 219 -8.09 -18.24 -8.15
C VAL A 219 -8.04 -18.33 -9.67
N SER A 220 -7.90 -19.54 -10.21
CA SER A 220 -7.90 -19.81 -11.65
C SER A 220 -8.93 -20.86 -12.01
N TYR A 221 -9.62 -20.66 -13.13
CA TYR A 221 -10.60 -21.58 -13.72
C TYR A 221 -9.99 -22.53 -14.77
N ARG A 222 -8.66 -22.68 -14.83
CA ARG A 222 -7.96 -23.52 -15.83
C ARG A 222 -8.34 -25.01 -15.81
N ARG A 223 -9.03 -25.46 -14.77
CA ARG A 223 -9.54 -26.84 -14.64
C ARG A 223 -11.08 -26.91 -14.56
N HIS A 224 -11.78 -25.94 -15.19
CA HIS A 224 -13.24 -25.79 -15.22
C HIS A 224 -13.89 -25.35 -13.89
N LEU A 225 -13.36 -25.75 -12.75
CA LEU A 225 -13.77 -25.29 -11.43
C LEU A 225 -12.78 -24.24 -10.91
N PRO A 226 -13.25 -23.23 -10.17
CA PRO A 226 -12.36 -22.28 -9.52
C PRO A 226 -11.49 -23.02 -8.49
N GLN A 227 -10.19 -22.89 -8.62
CA GLN A 227 -9.21 -23.47 -7.70
C GLN A 227 -8.18 -22.45 -7.27
N LEU A 228 -7.71 -22.58 -6.03
CA LEU A 228 -6.71 -21.71 -5.45
C LEU A 228 -5.30 -22.17 -5.85
N TYR A 229 -4.51 -21.24 -6.36
CA TYR A 229 -3.12 -21.44 -6.73
C TYR A 229 -2.24 -20.49 -5.94
N ARG A 230 -1.00 -20.91 -5.71
CA ARG A 230 0.08 -20.05 -5.22
C ARG A 230 1.22 -19.99 -6.21
N GLN A 231 1.88 -18.82 -6.28
CA GLN A 231 3.00 -18.59 -7.16
C GLN A 231 4.00 -17.63 -6.50
N ALA A 232 5.29 -17.98 -6.53
CA ALA A 232 6.34 -17.06 -6.12
C ALA A 232 6.49 -15.92 -7.14
N LEU A 233 6.78 -14.71 -6.67
CA LEU A 233 6.83 -13.49 -7.48
C LEU A 233 7.82 -13.59 -8.67
N GLY A 234 8.93 -14.29 -8.50
CA GLY A 234 9.92 -14.55 -9.56
C GLY A 234 9.65 -15.81 -10.41
N SER A 235 8.61 -16.59 -10.10
CA SER A 235 8.30 -17.84 -10.81
C SER A 235 7.34 -17.60 -11.97
N ARG A 236 7.43 -18.47 -13.00
CA ARG A 236 6.44 -18.53 -14.09
C ARG A 236 5.44 -19.66 -13.92
N THR A 237 5.54 -20.43 -12.84
CA THR A 237 4.68 -21.59 -12.60
C THR A 237 3.94 -21.48 -11.28
N ALA A 238 2.64 -21.72 -11.33
CA ALA A 238 1.77 -21.74 -10.18
C ALA A 238 1.46 -23.19 -9.74
N ARG A 239 1.38 -23.40 -8.43
CA ARG A 239 1.03 -24.70 -7.81
C ARG A 239 -0.36 -24.63 -7.20
N SER A 240 -1.17 -25.68 -7.36
CA SER A 240 -2.45 -25.78 -6.66
C SER A 240 -2.22 -25.85 -5.15
N VAL A 241 -3.00 -25.08 -4.39
CA VAL A 241 -2.96 -25.09 -2.91
C VAL A 241 -3.75 -26.26 -2.36
N VAL A 242 -4.90 -26.59 -2.95
CA VAL A 242 -5.77 -27.68 -2.50
C VAL A 242 -5.84 -28.75 -3.57
N SER A 243 -5.66 -30.00 -3.18
CA SER A 243 -5.82 -31.16 -4.08
C SER A 243 -7.29 -31.56 -4.24
N GLY A 244 -7.63 -32.16 -5.40
CA GLY A 244 -8.96 -32.68 -5.67
C GLY A 244 -9.86 -31.73 -6.47
N ARG A 245 -11.10 -32.17 -6.73
CA ARG A 245 -12.13 -31.44 -7.49
C ARG A 245 -13.05 -30.68 -6.54
N VAL A 246 -12.53 -29.64 -5.89
CA VAL A 246 -13.29 -28.81 -4.96
C VAL A 246 -13.21 -27.37 -5.43
N ALA A 247 -14.36 -26.70 -5.54
CA ALA A 247 -14.39 -25.29 -5.88
C ALA A 247 -13.91 -24.44 -4.69
N ILE A 248 -12.90 -23.60 -4.94
CA ILE A 248 -12.37 -22.61 -4.00
C ILE A 248 -12.53 -21.24 -4.62
N LEU A 249 -13.38 -20.41 -4.02
CA LEU A 249 -13.75 -19.10 -4.59
C LEU A 249 -12.79 -17.98 -4.22
N ASN A 250 -12.16 -18.05 -3.04
CA ASN A 250 -11.17 -17.10 -2.54
C ASN A 250 -10.29 -17.74 -1.46
N GLY A 251 -9.15 -17.07 -1.18
CA GLY A 251 -8.28 -17.45 -0.08
C GLY A 251 -7.55 -16.23 0.50
N ALA A 252 -7.19 -16.29 1.78
CA ALA A 252 -6.43 -15.28 2.48
C ALA A 252 -5.42 -15.93 3.43
N TRP A 253 -4.16 -15.48 3.38
CA TRP A 253 -3.12 -15.88 4.32
C TRP A 253 -3.34 -15.28 5.70
N SER A 254 -3.02 -16.08 6.76
CA SER A 254 -2.87 -15.54 8.10
C SER A 254 -1.71 -14.54 8.16
N PRO A 255 -1.69 -13.58 9.12
CA PRO A 255 -0.64 -12.56 9.21
C PRO A 255 0.77 -13.15 9.35
N ASP A 256 0.90 -14.35 9.92
CA ASP A 256 2.16 -15.09 10.08
C ASP A 256 2.49 -16.03 8.90
N GLY A 257 1.63 -16.12 7.88
CA GLY A 257 1.78 -16.99 6.72
C GLY A 257 1.61 -18.50 7.01
N SER A 258 1.29 -18.91 8.24
CA SER A 258 1.21 -20.33 8.62
C SER A 258 -0.09 -21.01 8.24
N LYS A 259 -1.16 -20.24 7.97
CA LYS A 259 -2.52 -20.74 7.73
C LYS A 259 -3.20 -20.00 6.58
N LEU A 260 -4.27 -20.61 6.10
CA LEU A 260 -5.13 -20.08 5.05
C LEU A 260 -6.59 -20.13 5.49
N LEU A 261 -7.32 -19.05 5.26
CA LEU A 261 -8.78 -19.08 5.16
C LEU A 261 -9.17 -19.24 3.70
N VAL A 262 -10.10 -20.14 3.40
CA VAL A 262 -10.63 -20.34 2.06
C VAL A 262 -12.15 -20.42 2.08
N ALA A 263 -12.80 -19.82 1.08
CA ALA A 263 -14.21 -20.04 0.80
C ALA A 263 -14.32 -21.26 -0.12
N ARG A 264 -14.85 -22.35 0.41
CA ARG A 264 -14.93 -23.66 -0.25
C ARG A 264 -16.37 -24.07 -0.44
N ASP A 265 -16.72 -24.42 -1.68
CA ASP A 265 -18.02 -25.02 -1.99
C ASP A 265 -17.98 -26.54 -1.77
N VAL A 266 -18.93 -27.03 -0.99
CA VAL A 266 -19.14 -28.47 -0.75
C VAL A 266 -20.64 -28.77 -0.87
N GLY A 267 -21.02 -29.50 -1.91
CA GLY A 267 -22.40 -29.92 -2.11
C GLY A 267 -23.38 -28.77 -2.42
N GLY A 268 -22.89 -27.67 -2.99
CA GLY A 268 -23.69 -26.49 -3.35
C GLY A 268 -23.84 -25.45 -2.24
N ASN A 269 -23.16 -25.64 -1.10
CA ASN A 269 -23.03 -24.64 -0.06
C ASN A 269 -21.58 -24.18 0.10
N THR A 270 -21.37 -22.87 0.23
CA THR A 270 -20.04 -22.28 0.36
C THR A 270 -19.82 -21.81 1.78
N ASP A 271 -18.81 -22.35 2.43
CA ASP A 271 -18.40 -22.04 3.79
C ASP A 271 -16.92 -21.67 3.89
N ILE A 272 -16.54 -21.06 5.02
CA ILE A 272 -15.15 -20.72 5.31
C ILE A 272 -14.46 -21.88 6.03
N TYR A 273 -13.33 -22.29 5.47
CA TYR A 273 -12.46 -23.32 6.02
C TYR A 273 -11.10 -22.77 6.39
N LEU A 274 -10.54 -23.28 7.48
CA LEU A 274 -9.15 -23.08 7.89
C LEU A 274 -8.30 -24.22 7.36
N LEU A 275 -7.20 -23.90 6.70
CA LEU A 275 -6.18 -24.82 6.21
C LEU A 275 -4.83 -24.48 6.80
N ASP A 276 -3.89 -25.42 6.79
CA ASP A 276 -2.47 -25.10 6.97
C ASP A 276 -1.87 -24.47 5.69
N SER A 277 -0.63 -23.99 5.78
CA SER A 277 0.07 -23.37 4.63
C SER A 277 0.31 -24.32 3.45
N ALA A 278 0.24 -25.64 3.67
CA ALA A 278 0.32 -26.65 2.62
C ALA A 278 -1.03 -26.96 1.95
N GLY A 279 -2.12 -26.36 2.43
CA GLY A 279 -3.48 -26.54 1.92
C GLY A 279 -4.24 -27.72 2.50
N LYS A 280 -3.73 -28.34 3.59
CA LYS A 280 -4.44 -29.41 4.30
C LYS A 280 -5.56 -28.80 5.16
N PRO A 281 -6.81 -29.28 5.04
CA PRO A 281 -7.90 -28.81 5.88
C PRO A 281 -7.65 -29.09 7.36
N LEU A 282 -7.80 -28.05 8.19
CA LEU A 282 -7.72 -28.12 9.65
C LEU A 282 -9.11 -28.08 10.29
N ARG A 283 -9.99 -27.16 9.81
CA ARG A 283 -11.31 -26.93 10.40
C ARG A 283 -12.27 -26.28 9.42
N ARG A 284 -13.56 -26.62 9.46
CA ARG A 284 -14.66 -25.82 8.93
C ARG A 284 -15.04 -24.79 9.99
N LEU A 285 -15.01 -23.51 9.64
CA LEU A 285 -15.26 -22.40 10.58
C LEU A 285 -16.72 -21.93 10.55
N THR A 286 -17.34 -21.95 9.37
CA THR A 286 -18.75 -21.63 9.24
C THR A 286 -19.54 -22.84 8.77
N ASP A 287 -20.77 -22.97 9.28
CA ASP A 287 -21.72 -24.03 8.94
C ASP A 287 -23.12 -23.42 8.95
N HIS A 288 -23.52 -22.85 7.82
CA HIS A 288 -24.79 -22.15 7.69
C HIS A 288 -25.31 -22.30 6.25
N TRP A 289 -26.64 -22.30 6.07
CA TRP A 289 -27.25 -22.38 4.74
C TRP A 289 -26.94 -21.18 3.83
N GLY A 290 -26.56 -20.02 4.40
CA GLY A 290 -26.14 -18.85 3.66
C GLY A 290 -24.75 -19.00 3.10
N ILE A 291 -24.50 -18.38 1.95
CA ILE A 291 -23.19 -18.37 1.26
C ILE A 291 -22.20 -17.53 2.07
N ASP A 292 -21.10 -18.13 2.49
CA ASP A 292 -20.01 -17.48 3.22
C ASP A 292 -18.75 -17.40 2.32
N VAL A 293 -18.31 -16.17 1.98
CA VAL A 293 -17.23 -15.92 1.01
C VAL A 293 -16.34 -14.76 1.42
N SER A 294 -15.25 -14.56 0.65
CA SER A 294 -14.32 -13.41 0.78
C SER A 294 -13.75 -13.22 2.19
N PRO A 295 -13.16 -14.26 2.80
CA PRO A 295 -12.55 -14.12 4.11
C PRO A 295 -11.33 -13.19 4.05
N THR A 296 -11.14 -12.42 5.13
CA THR A 296 -9.94 -11.60 5.39
C THR A 296 -9.57 -11.68 6.86
N TRP A 297 -8.27 -11.84 7.15
CA TRP A 297 -7.78 -11.92 8.51
C TRP A 297 -7.71 -10.55 9.18
N ALA A 298 -7.94 -10.52 10.48
CA ALA A 298 -7.48 -9.46 11.33
C ALA A 298 -5.96 -9.58 11.52
N PRO A 299 -5.22 -8.46 11.74
CA PRO A 299 -3.77 -8.52 11.94
C PRO A 299 -3.35 -9.23 13.23
N ASP A 300 -4.27 -9.45 14.17
CA ASP A 300 -4.03 -10.21 15.42
C ASP A 300 -3.97 -11.74 15.21
N GLY A 301 -4.33 -12.24 14.02
CA GLY A 301 -4.37 -13.67 13.69
C GLY A 301 -5.39 -14.49 14.48
N ARG A 302 -6.30 -13.83 15.22
CA ARG A 302 -7.35 -14.46 16.05
C ARG A 302 -8.75 -14.27 15.51
N HIS A 303 -8.98 -13.18 14.76
CA HIS A 303 -10.26 -12.85 14.17
C HIS A 303 -10.17 -12.85 12.66
N PHE A 304 -11.31 -13.00 12.01
CA PHE A 304 -11.45 -12.80 10.57
C PHE A 304 -12.81 -12.17 10.23
N ALA A 305 -12.85 -11.43 9.12
CA ALA A 305 -14.09 -10.93 8.57
C ALA A 305 -14.42 -11.71 7.28
N PHE A 306 -15.70 -11.82 6.97
CA PHE A 306 -16.18 -12.50 5.76
C PHE A 306 -17.54 -11.92 5.34
N CYS A 307 -17.89 -12.16 4.08
CA CYS A 307 -19.21 -11.84 3.55
C CYS A 307 -20.13 -13.04 3.73
N SER A 308 -21.34 -12.83 4.27
CA SER A 308 -22.34 -13.86 4.48
C SER A 308 -23.72 -13.41 4.05
N SER A 309 -24.48 -14.31 3.41
CA SER A 309 -25.88 -14.09 3.06
C SER A 309 -26.89 -14.61 4.12
N ARG A 310 -26.41 -14.99 5.32
CA ARG A 310 -27.22 -15.59 6.40
C ARG A 310 -28.39 -14.72 6.87
N SER A 311 -28.34 -13.41 6.69
CA SER A 311 -29.43 -12.48 7.02
C SER A 311 -30.33 -12.14 5.82
N GLY A 312 -30.32 -12.94 4.76
CA GLY A 312 -31.11 -12.77 3.54
C GLY A 312 -30.41 -12.02 2.41
N SER A 313 -29.47 -11.12 2.74
CA SER A 313 -28.62 -10.42 1.78
C SER A 313 -27.16 -10.41 2.25
N PRO A 314 -26.18 -10.29 1.32
CA PRO A 314 -24.77 -10.24 1.68
C PRO A 314 -24.46 -9.12 2.67
N GLN A 315 -23.81 -9.49 3.78
CA GLN A 315 -23.39 -8.59 4.85
C GLN A 315 -22.00 -9.00 5.35
N ILE A 316 -21.28 -8.07 5.97
CA ILE A 316 -19.97 -8.35 6.54
C ILE A 316 -20.13 -8.79 8.00
N TYR A 317 -19.54 -9.92 8.31
CA TYR A 317 -19.47 -10.50 9.65
C TYR A 317 -18.02 -10.64 10.10
N VAL A 318 -17.83 -10.61 11.40
CA VAL A 318 -16.58 -10.94 12.07
C VAL A 318 -16.79 -12.16 12.95
N MET A 319 -15.77 -13.00 13.06
CA MET A 319 -15.80 -14.23 13.84
C MET A 319 -14.40 -14.54 14.37
N ASP A 320 -14.31 -15.25 15.49
CA ASP A 320 -13.05 -15.75 16.03
C ASP A 320 -12.61 -17.01 15.26
N ILE A 321 -11.30 -17.23 15.16
CA ILE A 321 -10.74 -18.40 14.46
C ILE A 321 -11.08 -19.71 15.17
N ASP A 322 -11.49 -19.68 16.43
CA ASP A 322 -11.96 -20.83 17.19
C ASP A 322 -13.45 -21.13 16.96
N GLY A 323 -14.18 -20.29 16.21
CA GLY A 323 -15.57 -20.46 15.83
C GLY A 323 -16.55 -19.68 16.70
N GLY A 324 -16.07 -18.89 17.67
CA GLY A 324 -16.89 -18.02 18.53
C GLY A 324 -17.08 -16.61 17.96
N GLY A 325 -17.68 -15.73 18.75
CA GLY A 325 -17.71 -14.29 18.55
C GLY A 325 -18.40 -13.77 17.28
N LEU A 326 -19.25 -14.59 16.63
CA LEU A 326 -19.91 -14.21 15.39
C LEU A 326 -20.79 -12.96 15.57
N ARG A 327 -20.47 -11.90 14.83
CA ARG A 327 -21.23 -10.64 14.83
C ARG A 327 -21.21 -9.96 13.46
N ARG A 328 -22.30 -9.28 13.12
CA ARG A 328 -22.38 -8.42 11.94
C ARG A 328 -21.68 -7.09 12.22
N VAL A 329 -20.94 -6.57 11.21
CA VAL A 329 -20.22 -5.29 11.30
C VAL A 329 -20.56 -4.32 10.16
N SER A 330 -21.37 -4.73 9.18
CA SER A 330 -21.84 -3.85 8.11
C SER A 330 -23.26 -3.37 8.37
N PHE A 331 -23.45 -2.05 8.46
CA PHE A 331 -24.76 -1.42 8.72
C PHE A 331 -25.12 -0.35 7.66
N HIS A 332 -24.24 -0.09 6.69
CA HIS A 332 -24.55 0.73 5.52
C HIS A 332 -25.14 -0.13 4.40
N GLY A 333 -26.22 0.36 3.78
CA GLY A 333 -26.84 -0.31 2.65
C GLY A 333 -27.42 -1.70 2.99
N SER A 334 -27.98 -2.35 1.98
CA SER A 334 -28.58 -3.68 2.11
C SER A 334 -27.75 -4.81 1.52
N TYR A 335 -26.63 -4.49 0.85
CA TYR A 335 -25.77 -5.45 0.15
C TYR A 335 -24.31 -5.05 0.33
N ASN A 336 -23.56 -5.82 1.10
CA ASN A 336 -22.17 -5.52 1.47
C ASN A 336 -21.27 -6.72 1.20
N THR A 337 -20.14 -6.49 0.49
CA THR A 337 -19.22 -7.54 0.03
C THR A 337 -17.76 -7.11 0.13
N SER A 338 -16.85 -8.03 -0.20
CA SER A 338 -15.41 -7.77 -0.34
C SER A 338 -14.80 -7.05 0.87
N PRO A 339 -14.90 -7.60 2.09
CA PRO A 339 -14.26 -7.00 3.25
C PRO A 339 -12.74 -7.02 3.13
N ALA A 340 -12.09 -5.96 3.62
CA ALA A 340 -10.66 -5.85 3.79
C ALA A 340 -10.37 -5.30 5.19
N TRP A 341 -9.65 -6.05 6.01
CA TRP A 341 -9.27 -5.61 7.35
C TRP A 341 -8.04 -4.72 7.29
N ALA A 342 -8.06 -3.59 8.01
CA ALA A 342 -6.94 -2.67 8.06
C ALA A 342 -5.75 -3.28 8.82
N PRO A 343 -4.48 -2.99 8.43
CA PRO A 343 -3.30 -3.56 9.07
C PRO A 343 -3.11 -3.14 10.52
N LYS A 344 -3.75 -2.04 10.96
CA LYS A 344 -3.76 -1.59 12.36
C LYS A 344 -4.82 -2.29 13.21
N GLY A 345 -5.72 -3.08 12.62
CA GLY A 345 -6.74 -3.85 13.31
C GLY A 345 -8.00 -3.07 13.70
N ASP A 346 -7.99 -1.76 13.61
CA ASP A 346 -9.03 -0.86 14.09
C ASP A 346 -10.22 -0.70 13.13
N ARG A 347 -10.05 -1.03 11.83
CA ARG A 347 -11.03 -0.76 10.78
C ARG A 347 -11.21 -1.90 9.79
N ILE A 348 -12.39 -1.91 9.14
CA ILE A 348 -12.71 -2.78 8.01
C ILE A 348 -13.25 -1.89 6.88
N ALA A 349 -12.66 -2.02 5.68
CA ALA A 349 -13.23 -1.48 4.45
C ALA A 349 -14.06 -2.56 3.75
N TYR A 350 -15.14 -2.17 3.09
CA TYR A 350 -15.97 -3.09 2.31
C TYR A 350 -16.71 -2.36 1.18
N THR A 351 -17.16 -3.13 0.20
CA THR A 351 -18.03 -2.63 -0.87
C THR A 351 -19.49 -2.66 -0.42
N THR A 352 -20.21 -1.55 -0.56
CA THR A 352 -21.64 -1.44 -0.32
C THR A 352 -22.41 -1.08 -1.59
N ARG A 353 -23.65 -1.56 -1.73
CA ARG A 353 -24.54 -1.15 -2.81
C ARG A 353 -25.41 0.03 -2.35
N GLN A 354 -25.02 1.23 -2.79
CA GLN A 354 -25.73 2.48 -2.53
C GLN A 354 -25.40 3.46 -3.67
N ASN A 355 -26.39 3.77 -4.53
CA ASN A 355 -26.16 4.57 -5.75
C ASN A 355 -25.02 4.00 -6.63
N GLY A 356 -25.12 2.71 -6.98
CA GLY A 356 -24.02 1.93 -7.56
C GLY A 356 -23.30 1.10 -6.49
N PHE A 357 -22.02 0.87 -6.66
CA PHE A 357 -21.18 0.23 -5.64
C PHE A 357 -20.19 1.26 -5.09
N GLN A 358 -20.10 1.34 -3.77
CA GLN A 358 -19.29 2.33 -3.07
C GLN A 358 -18.42 1.64 -2.01
N ILE A 359 -17.32 2.30 -1.64
CA ILE A 359 -16.44 1.83 -0.57
C ILE A 359 -16.88 2.49 0.74
N VAL A 360 -17.05 1.69 1.77
CA VAL A 360 -17.27 2.09 3.16
C VAL A 360 -16.04 1.74 3.98
N VAL A 361 -15.68 2.60 4.93
CA VAL A 361 -14.74 2.31 6.01
C VAL A 361 -15.51 2.42 7.34
N ALA A 362 -15.45 1.36 8.13
CA ALA A 362 -16.08 1.29 9.46
C ALA A 362 -15.07 0.83 10.51
N GLY A 363 -15.36 1.04 11.79
CA GLY A 363 -14.65 0.39 12.87
C GLY A 363 -14.73 -1.13 12.77
N ALA A 364 -13.72 -1.84 13.24
CA ALA A 364 -13.74 -3.31 13.26
C ALA A 364 -14.88 -3.89 14.14
N ASP A 365 -15.43 -3.08 15.03
CA ASP A 365 -16.64 -3.35 15.81
C ASP A 365 -17.96 -3.05 15.06
N GLY A 366 -17.90 -2.44 13.88
CA GLY A 366 -19.02 -2.01 13.05
C GLY A 366 -19.47 -0.57 13.29
N THR A 367 -18.83 0.15 14.21
CA THR A 367 -19.18 1.55 14.50
C THR A 367 -18.62 2.53 13.49
N GLY A 368 -19.16 3.75 13.42
CA GLY A 368 -18.59 4.88 12.67
C GLY A 368 -18.44 4.66 11.16
N GLY A 369 -19.21 3.75 10.58
CA GLY A 369 -19.17 3.46 9.16
C GLY A 369 -19.47 4.70 8.31
N ARG A 370 -18.66 4.95 7.28
CA ARG A 370 -18.83 6.07 6.35
C ARG A 370 -18.42 5.71 4.93
N LEU A 371 -19.07 6.34 3.97
CA LEU A 371 -18.68 6.26 2.55
C LEU A 371 -17.41 7.04 2.30
N VAL A 372 -16.40 6.39 1.71
CA VAL A 372 -15.18 7.04 1.20
C VAL A 372 -15.24 7.29 -0.31
N THR A 373 -16.19 6.64 -0.99
CA THR A 373 -16.58 6.98 -2.38
C THR A 373 -18.06 7.27 -2.44
N ARG A 374 -18.51 8.08 -3.41
CA ARG A 374 -19.92 8.51 -3.50
C ARG A 374 -20.53 8.35 -4.87
N ASP A 375 -19.71 8.24 -5.91
CA ASP A 375 -20.14 8.24 -7.30
C ASP A 375 -19.55 7.06 -8.06
N GLY A 376 -20.28 6.56 -9.05
CA GLY A 376 -19.85 5.52 -9.96
C GLY A 376 -19.95 4.11 -9.38
N VAL A 377 -19.05 3.24 -9.84
CA VAL A 377 -18.93 1.83 -9.40
C VAL A 377 -17.52 1.65 -8.85
N ASN A 378 -17.42 1.42 -7.55
CA ASN A 378 -16.17 1.26 -6.80
C ASN A 378 -16.24 -0.03 -5.99
N GLU A 379 -15.31 -0.96 -6.20
CA GLU A 379 -15.37 -2.32 -5.68
C GLU A 379 -13.99 -2.82 -5.24
N ASP A 380 -13.97 -3.86 -4.42
CA ASP A 380 -12.78 -4.62 -4.01
C ASP A 380 -11.70 -3.75 -3.33
N PRO A 381 -11.98 -3.14 -2.18
CA PRO A 381 -10.98 -2.34 -1.47
C PRO A 381 -9.84 -3.21 -0.95
N SER A 382 -8.62 -2.65 -0.95
CA SER A 382 -7.44 -3.22 -0.31
C SER A 382 -6.66 -2.11 0.39
N TRP A 383 -6.24 -2.35 1.63
CA TRP A 383 -5.50 -1.40 2.43
C TRP A 383 -4.02 -1.34 2.06
N ALA A 384 -3.47 -0.13 2.08
CA ALA A 384 -2.04 0.10 2.12
C ALA A 384 -1.44 -0.40 3.45
N PRO A 385 -0.16 -0.81 3.48
CA PRO A 385 0.45 -1.38 4.68
C PRO A 385 0.59 -0.41 5.87
N ASP A 386 0.40 0.89 5.65
CA ASP A 386 0.36 1.92 6.70
C ASP A 386 -1.04 2.15 7.28
N GLY A 387 -2.09 1.60 6.65
CA GLY A 387 -3.48 1.80 7.05
C GLY A 387 -4.04 3.21 6.82
N ARG A 388 -3.35 4.05 6.03
CA ARG A 388 -3.81 5.41 5.69
C ARG A 388 -4.54 5.46 4.37
N TYR A 389 -4.17 4.60 3.43
CA TYR A 389 -4.70 4.59 2.07
C TYR A 389 -5.41 3.28 1.76
N LEU A 390 -6.25 3.37 0.75
CA LEU A 390 -6.95 2.25 0.12
C LEU A 390 -6.72 2.30 -1.38
N VAL A 391 -6.58 1.15 -2.01
CA VAL A 391 -6.74 0.99 -3.45
C VAL A 391 -8.01 0.19 -3.72
N PHE A 392 -8.75 0.55 -4.76
CA PHE A 392 -9.96 -0.15 -5.16
C PHE A 392 -10.12 -0.12 -6.69
N SER A 393 -10.95 -1.00 -7.21
CA SER A 393 -11.35 -1.01 -8.62
C SER A 393 -12.48 -0.02 -8.83
N ALA A 394 -12.32 0.91 -9.77
CA ALA A 394 -13.33 1.90 -10.11
C ALA A 394 -13.70 1.85 -11.60
N ARG A 395 -14.96 2.16 -11.92
CA ARG A 395 -15.37 2.36 -13.31
C ARG A 395 -15.30 3.85 -13.65
N ARG A 396 -14.45 4.19 -14.63
CA ARG A 396 -14.25 5.56 -15.13
C ARG A 396 -14.31 5.56 -16.65
N GLY A 397 -15.16 6.40 -17.26
CA GLY A 397 -15.28 6.47 -18.71
C GLY A 397 -15.60 5.13 -19.39
N GLY A 398 -16.35 4.24 -18.74
CA GLY A 398 -16.67 2.90 -19.26
C GLY A 398 -15.59 1.84 -19.05
N ARG A 399 -14.40 2.20 -18.54
CA ARG A 399 -13.27 1.31 -18.27
C ARG A 399 -13.10 1.08 -16.77
N ARG A 400 -12.53 -0.06 -16.40
CA ARG A 400 -12.12 -0.30 -15.02
C ARG A 400 -10.66 0.10 -14.82
N VAL A 401 -10.43 0.94 -13.83
CA VAL A 401 -9.13 1.47 -13.40
C VAL A 401 -8.92 1.17 -11.92
N LEU A 402 -7.67 1.20 -11.46
CA LEU A 402 -7.37 1.21 -10.04
C LEU A 402 -7.24 2.65 -9.56
N VAL A 403 -7.91 2.93 -8.45
CA VAL A 403 -7.92 4.24 -7.81
C VAL A 403 -7.44 4.11 -6.37
N MET A 404 -6.57 5.01 -5.96
CA MET A 404 -6.15 5.18 -4.57
C MET A 404 -6.95 6.30 -3.92
N THR A 405 -7.28 6.12 -2.64
CA THR A 405 -7.88 7.15 -1.78
C THR A 405 -7.26 7.12 -0.40
N ASP A 406 -7.30 8.23 0.33
CA ASP A 406 -7.07 8.17 1.77
C ASP A 406 -8.27 7.52 2.46
N ARG A 407 -8.07 7.00 3.67
CA ARG A 407 -9.12 6.30 4.45
C ARG A 407 -10.33 7.17 4.77
N GLU A 408 -10.22 8.48 4.59
CA GLU A 408 -11.29 9.47 4.77
C GLU A 408 -12.03 9.82 3.48
N GLY A 409 -11.53 9.42 2.30
CA GLY A 409 -12.13 9.76 1.01
C GLY A 409 -11.92 11.21 0.57
N ARG A 410 -10.95 11.93 1.16
CA ARG A 410 -10.66 13.33 0.87
C ARG A 410 -9.90 13.54 -0.44
N MET A 411 -9.17 12.51 -0.87
CA MET A 411 -8.43 12.49 -2.13
C MET A 411 -8.74 11.23 -2.93
N GLN A 412 -8.67 11.31 -4.24
CA GLN A 412 -8.68 10.16 -5.14
C GLN A 412 -7.64 10.37 -6.23
N ARG A 413 -6.87 9.33 -6.56
CA ARG A 413 -5.87 9.31 -7.63
C ARG A 413 -5.99 8.04 -8.43
N GLU A 414 -6.09 8.16 -9.76
CA GLU A 414 -6.04 7.00 -10.65
C GLU A 414 -4.59 6.50 -10.75
N LEU A 415 -4.39 5.21 -10.45
CA LEU A 415 -3.10 4.55 -10.54
C LEU A 415 -2.88 3.86 -11.88
N THR A 416 -3.97 3.53 -12.58
CA THR A 416 -3.90 2.87 -13.89
C THR A 416 -4.78 3.56 -14.91
N THR A 417 -4.42 3.41 -16.21
CA THR A 417 -5.13 4.05 -17.34
C THR A 417 -6.33 3.24 -17.85
N GLY A 418 -6.64 2.09 -17.23
CA GLY A 418 -7.76 1.22 -17.62
C GLY A 418 -7.60 0.51 -18.96
N GLN A 419 -6.38 0.39 -19.50
CA GLN A 419 -6.12 -0.29 -20.78
C GLN A 419 -6.51 -1.77 -20.77
N GLY A 420 -6.60 -2.40 -19.60
CA GLY A 420 -6.81 -3.84 -19.43
C GLY A 420 -8.03 -4.23 -18.62
N ASP A 421 -8.96 -3.35 -18.34
CA ASP A 421 -10.08 -3.65 -17.43
C ASP A 421 -9.57 -4.14 -16.05
N ASP A 422 -8.87 -3.26 -15.35
CA ASP A 422 -8.11 -3.54 -14.13
C ASP A 422 -9.05 -3.73 -12.93
N THR A 423 -8.95 -4.87 -12.22
CA THR A 423 -9.84 -5.21 -11.09
C THR A 423 -9.11 -5.98 -10.00
N SER A 424 -9.80 -6.15 -8.86
CA SER A 424 -9.39 -6.97 -7.71
C SER A 424 -7.97 -6.62 -7.23
N PRO A 425 -7.70 -5.35 -6.88
CA PRO A 425 -6.38 -4.99 -6.37
C PRO A 425 -6.09 -5.66 -5.03
N ALA A 426 -4.81 -5.95 -4.79
CA ALA A 426 -4.31 -6.40 -3.51
C ALA A 426 -3.00 -5.67 -3.22
N TRP A 427 -2.99 -4.86 -2.19
CA TRP A 427 -1.80 -4.13 -1.76
C TRP A 427 -0.87 -5.05 -0.97
N SER A 428 0.43 -5.00 -1.24
CA SER A 428 1.42 -5.84 -0.56
C SER A 428 1.69 -5.37 0.87
N PRO A 429 2.24 -6.25 1.73
CA PRO A 429 3.00 -5.78 2.88
C PRO A 429 4.16 -4.89 2.41
N ARG A 430 4.77 -4.14 3.36
CA ARG A 430 6.04 -3.45 3.07
C ARG A 430 7.11 -4.47 2.71
N ARG A 431 7.99 -4.09 1.81
CA ARG A 431 9.20 -4.87 1.54
C ARG A 431 10.22 -4.53 2.63
N ASP A 432 10.35 -5.41 3.63
CA ASP A 432 11.36 -5.23 4.67
C ASP A 432 12.77 -5.27 4.10
N TYR A 433 13.72 -4.66 4.83
CA TYR A 433 15.12 -4.45 4.43
C TYR A 433 15.93 -5.72 4.52
#